data_91d46173c107e3f7dd5ea4457b373c80
#
_entry.id   91d46173c107e3f7dd5ea4457b373c80
#
_cell.length_a   1.000
_cell.length_b   1.000
_cell.length_c   1.000
_cell.angle_alpha   90.00
_cell.angle_beta   90.00
_cell.angle_gamma   90.00
#
_symmetry.space_group_name_H-M   'P 1'
#
loop_
_entity.id
_entity.type
_entity.pdbx_description
1 polymer ?
#
loop_
_entity_poly.entity_id
_entity_poly.type
_entity_poly.pdbx_seq_one_letter_code
_entity_poly.pdbx_strand_id
1 'polypeptide(L)'
;MKYLSDLTIIIVTFHTPEKIILECLRSINNDQVSILIIENSNNFSHESKIKSEFTNVDIICTGKNLGYGKGNNFGIKHVKSKYALILNPDVICDKDFFYNISSVIENSKDFSIIGCQYLSDKIFMPAGFFNRKKNEKFIENFKNNNVEDLTKVEWVTGCSM
;
A
#
# COMPACT_ATOMS: atom_id res chain seq x y z
N MET A 1 -11.69 14.53 1.16
CA MET A 1 -11.34 13.61 2.27
C MET A 1 -10.16 14.24 3.02
N LYS A 2 -10.32 14.48 4.32
CA LYS A 2 -9.48 15.39 5.14
C LYS A 2 -8.00 14.99 5.27
N TYR A 3 -7.66 13.71 5.15
CA TYR A 3 -6.31 13.21 5.42
C TYR A 3 -5.57 12.67 4.20
N LEU A 4 -6.15 12.74 3.01
CA LEU A 4 -5.50 12.18 1.81
C LEU A 4 -4.32 13.03 1.33
N SER A 5 -4.36 14.35 1.54
CA SER A 5 -3.20 15.23 1.30
C SER A 5 -2.03 14.98 2.25
N ASP A 6 -2.29 14.33 3.39
CA ASP A 6 -1.28 13.92 4.39
C ASP A 6 -0.79 12.48 4.18
N LEU A 7 -1.14 11.84 3.05
CA LEU A 7 -0.79 10.48 2.69
C LEU A 7 0.09 10.46 1.44
N THR A 8 1.19 9.73 1.49
CA THR A 8 1.99 9.37 0.32
C THR A 8 1.98 7.86 0.13
N ILE A 9 1.66 7.41 -1.08
CA ILE A 9 1.77 5.99 -1.45
C ILE A 9 3.19 5.72 -1.92
N ILE A 10 3.83 4.70 -1.37
CA ILE A 10 5.15 4.20 -1.80
C ILE A 10 4.95 2.90 -2.56
N ILE A 11 5.43 2.86 -3.80
CA ILE A 11 5.39 1.67 -4.66
C ILE A 11 6.83 1.30 -5.02
N VAL A 12 7.30 0.16 -4.54
CA VAL A 12 8.63 -0.34 -4.90
C VAL A 12 8.52 -1.24 -6.12
N THR A 13 9.28 -0.90 -7.17
CA THR A 13 9.33 -1.65 -8.43
C THR A 13 10.74 -2.20 -8.68
N PHE A 14 10.83 -3.27 -9.44
CA PHE A 14 12.08 -3.81 -9.99
C PHE A 14 11.79 -4.54 -11.28
N HIS A 15 12.07 -3.90 -12.42
CA HIS A 15 11.73 -4.42 -13.75
C HIS A 15 10.26 -4.85 -13.88
N THR A 16 9.37 -4.17 -13.14
CA THR A 16 7.93 -4.47 -13.18
C THR A 16 7.36 -4.09 -14.55
N PRO A 17 6.57 -4.97 -15.20
CA PRO A 17 5.96 -4.67 -16.49
C PRO A 17 5.09 -3.41 -16.44
N GLU A 18 5.17 -2.57 -17.48
CA GLU A 18 4.40 -1.32 -17.60
C GLU A 18 2.91 -1.51 -17.34
N LYS A 19 2.31 -2.55 -17.94
CA LYS A 19 0.89 -2.85 -17.77
C LYS A 19 0.50 -3.00 -16.31
N ILE A 20 1.28 -3.72 -15.52
CA ILE A 20 1.01 -3.97 -14.10
C ILE A 20 1.02 -2.65 -13.32
N ILE A 21 2.05 -1.83 -13.53
CA ILE A 21 2.18 -0.54 -12.84
C ILE A 21 1.04 0.41 -13.23
N LEU A 22 0.70 0.49 -14.51
CA LEU A 22 -0.38 1.36 -14.98
C LEU A 22 -1.75 0.91 -14.45
N GLU A 23 -2.04 -0.39 -14.36
CA GLU A 23 -3.26 -0.91 -13.77
C GLU A 23 -3.36 -0.54 -12.28
N CYS A 24 -2.27 -0.69 -11.54
CA CYS A 24 -2.20 -0.26 -10.14
C CYS A 24 -2.46 1.26 -10.00
N LEU A 25 -1.73 2.10 -10.74
CA LEU A 25 -1.86 3.56 -10.68
C LEU A 25 -3.28 4.03 -11.05
N ARG A 26 -3.88 3.45 -12.09
CA ARG A 26 -5.27 3.77 -12.50
C ARG A 26 -6.28 3.38 -11.44
N SER A 27 -6.04 2.30 -10.69
CA SER A 27 -6.92 1.90 -9.60
C SER A 27 -6.90 2.86 -8.40
N ILE A 28 -5.79 3.59 -8.22
CA ILE A 28 -5.68 4.61 -7.17
C ILE A 28 -6.64 5.78 -7.44
N ASN A 29 -6.77 6.22 -8.69
CA ASN A 29 -7.76 7.20 -9.17
C ASN A 29 -8.06 8.35 -8.18
N ASN A 30 -7.02 8.95 -7.59
CA ASN A 30 -7.16 9.99 -6.60
C ASN A 30 -6.01 10.99 -6.66
N ASP A 31 -6.27 12.17 -7.22
CA ASP A 31 -5.27 13.23 -7.43
C ASP A 31 -4.83 13.94 -6.14
N GLN A 32 -5.53 13.72 -5.01
CA GLN A 32 -5.16 14.31 -3.72
C GLN A 32 -4.05 13.55 -3.01
N VAL A 33 -3.76 12.32 -3.44
CA VAL A 33 -2.75 11.46 -2.84
C VAL A 33 -1.46 11.55 -3.63
N SER A 34 -0.34 11.86 -2.98
CA SER A 34 0.98 11.79 -3.62
C SER A 34 1.42 10.34 -3.78
N ILE A 35 2.06 10.01 -4.89
CA ILE A 35 2.59 8.68 -5.17
C ILE A 35 4.09 8.78 -5.40
N LEU A 36 4.86 7.94 -4.74
CA LEU A 36 6.31 7.84 -4.87
C LEU A 36 6.69 6.44 -5.34
N ILE A 37 7.11 6.30 -6.59
CA ILE A 37 7.66 5.07 -7.12
C ILE A 37 9.14 5.00 -6.83
N ILE A 38 9.57 3.91 -6.18
CA ILE A 38 10.98 3.59 -5.96
C ILE A 38 11.36 2.46 -6.90
N GLU A 39 12.00 2.82 -8.00
CA GLU A 39 12.52 1.81 -8.94
C GLU A 39 13.87 1.30 -8.46
N ASN A 40 13.96 0.02 -8.17
CA ASN A 40 15.15 -0.66 -7.66
C ASN A 40 16.17 -1.01 -8.78
N SER A 41 16.31 -0.14 -9.76
CA SER A 41 17.29 -0.28 -10.84
C SER A 41 17.92 1.07 -11.24
N ASN A 42 18.79 1.06 -12.22
CA ASN A 42 19.45 2.26 -12.73
C ASN A 42 18.55 3.09 -13.67
N ASN A 43 17.52 2.47 -14.23
CA ASN A 43 16.68 3.09 -15.26
C ASN A 43 15.24 2.58 -15.14
N PHE A 44 14.30 3.50 -15.29
CA PHE A 44 12.88 3.20 -15.33
C PHE A 44 12.31 3.55 -16.69
N SER A 45 12.24 2.57 -17.58
CA SER A 45 11.82 2.76 -18.99
C SER A 45 10.41 3.31 -19.16
N HIS A 46 9.57 3.20 -18.11
CA HIS A 46 8.17 3.62 -18.14
C HIS A 46 7.95 5.05 -17.61
N GLU A 47 9.00 5.76 -17.18
CA GLU A 47 8.91 7.07 -16.55
C GLU A 47 8.15 8.10 -17.38
N SER A 48 8.52 8.25 -18.65
CA SER A 48 7.89 9.22 -19.57
C SER A 48 6.38 8.97 -19.71
N LYS A 49 5.99 7.69 -19.84
CA LYS A 49 4.60 7.28 -19.96
C LYS A 49 3.81 7.58 -18.70
N ILE A 50 4.36 7.22 -17.53
CA ILE A 50 3.71 7.45 -16.25
C ILE A 50 3.55 8.95 -15.99
N LYS A 51 4.59 9.75 -16.17
CA LYS A 51 4.53 11.20 -15.97
C LYS A 51 3.60 11.92 -16.95
N SER A 52 3.36 11.36 -18.15
CA SER A 52 2.37 11.92 -19.08
C SER A 52 0.92 11.64 -18.68
N GLU A 53 0.66 10.56 -17.93
CA GLU A 53 -0.68 10.14 -17.52
C GLU A 53 -1.03 10.57 -16.09
N PHE A 54 -0.04 10.67 -15.19
CA PHE A 54 -0.25 10.94 -13.78
C PHE A 54 0.61 12.14 -13.31
N THR A 55 -0.03 13.19 -12.85
CA THR A 55 0.64 14.43 -12.39
C THR A 55 1.10 14.37 -10.92
N ASN A 56 0.56 13.41 -10.15
CA ASN A 56 0.83 13.24 -8.72
C ASN A 56 1.83 12.11 -8.43
N VAL A 57 2.58 11.65 -9.45
CA VAL A 57 3.57 10.57 -9.34
C VAL A 57 4.99 11.11 -9.44
N ASP A 58 5.79 10.89 -8.40
CA ASP A 58 7.23 11.07 -8.41
C ASP A 58 7.94 9.71 -8.53
N ILE A 59 9.13 9.73 -9.16
CA ILE A 59 9.91 8.51 -9.42
C ILE A 59 11.35 8.71 -8.97
N ILE A 60 11.89 7.76 -8.21
CA ILE A 60 13.30 7.74 -7.81
C ILE A 60 13.89 6.38 -8.16
N CYS A 61 14.96 6.38 -8.97
CA CYS A 61 15.76 5.19 -9.25
C CYS A 61 16.85 5.05 -8.18
N THR A 62 16.99 3.86 -7.59
CA THR A 62 17.98 3.59 -6.52
C THR A 62 19.37 3.26 -7.05
N GLY A 63 19.52 3.09 -8.35
CA GLY A 63 20.79 2.72 -9.00
C GLY A 63 21.17 1.23 -8.84
N LYS A 64 20.46 0.45 -8.03
CA LYS A 64 20.70 -0.99 -7.82
C LYS A 64 19.51 -1.62 -7.10
N ASN A 65 19.37 -2.94 -7.18
CA ASN A 65 18.34 -3.66 -6.45
C ASN A 65 18.64 -3.69 -4.94
N LEU A 66 17.91 -2.90 -4.17
CA LEU A 66 17.98 -2.88 -2.70
C LEU A 66 17.13 -4.00 -2.05
N GLY A 67 16.26 -4.64 -2.82
CA GLY A 67 15.20 -5.51 -2.33
C GLY A 67 14.02 -4.73 -1.76
N TYR A 68 12.90 -5.42 -1.52
CA TYR A 68 11.61 -4.82 -1.16
C TYR A 68 11.69 -3.97 0.14
N GLY A 69 12.16 -4.55 1.23
CA GLY A 69 12.18 -3.85 2.52
C GLY A 69 13.08 -2.62 2.54
N LYS A 70 14.28 -2.70 1.93
CA LYS A 70 15.17 -1.52 1.85
C LYS A 70 14.67 -0.49 0.86
N GLY A 71 14.00 -0.91 -0.22
CA GLY A 71 13.34 0.00 -1.16
C GLY A 71 12.24 0.80 -0.46
N ASN A 72 11.37 0.15 0.32
CA ASN A 72 10.36 0.83 1.13
C ASN A 72 10.98 1.76 2.17
N ASN A 73 12.00 1.32 2.90
CA ASN A 73 12.70 2.18 3.85
C ASN A 73 13.38 3.40 3.18
N PHE A 74 13.84 3.22 1.95
CA PHE A 74 14.35 4.33 1.14
C PHE A 74 13.22 5.30 0.79
N GLY A 75 12.07 4.80 0.32
CA GLY A 75 10.88 5.59 0.03
C GLY A 75 10.39 6.38 1.25
N ILE A 76 10.25 5.73 2.41
CA ILE A 76 9.81 6.36 3.67
C ILE A 76 10.68 7.57 4.03
N LYS A 77 11.99 7.52 3.80
CA LYS A 77 12.90 8.66 4.07
C LYS A 77 12.64 9.87 3.17
N HIS A 78 11.99 9.70 2.03
CA HIS A 78 11.67 10.75 1.07
C HIS A 78 10.22 11.27 1.22
N VAL A 79 9.40 10.61 2.02
CA VAL A 79 8.03 11.03 2.32
C VAL A 79 8.04 12.25 3.24
N LYS A 80 7.24 13.27 2.88
CA LYS A 80 7.04 14.49 3.69
C LYS A 80 5.68 14.52 4.39
N SER A 81 4.74 13.72 3.91
CA SER A 81 3.41 13.57 4.49
C SER A 81 3.47 12.87 5.85
N LYS A 82 2.43 13.04 6.64
CA LYS A 82 2.31 12.42 7.98
C LYS A 82 2.19 10.90 7.92
N TYR A 83 1.57 10.39 6.85
CA TYR A 83 1.31 8.96 6.66
C TYR A 83 1.98 8.47 5.38
N ALA A 84 2.43 7.22 5.41
CA ALA A 84 2.93 6.50 4.25
C ALA A 84 2.11 5.21 4.09
N LEU A 85 1.60 4.97 2.88
CA LEU A 85 0.99 3.71 2.48
C LEU A 85 1.98 2.93 1.63
N ILE A 86 2.44 1.79 2.10
CA ILE A 86 3.25 0.87 1.31
C ILE A 86 2.30 0.02 0.48
N LEU A 87 2.42 0.10 -0.83
CA LEU A 87 1.56 -0.62 -1.78
C LEU A 87 2.41 -1.40 -2.79
N ASN A 88 2.08 -2.67 -3.01
CA ASN A 88 2.73 -3.43 -4.06
C ASN A 88 2.30 -2.95 -5.45
N PRO A 89 3.18 -3.06 -6.47
CA PRO A 89 2.88 -2.57 -7.82
C PRO A 89 1.78 -3.37 -8.56
N ASP A 90 1.39 -4.52 -8.04
CA ASP A 90 0.37 -5.44 -8.59
C ASP A 90 -0.95 -5.41 -7.82
N VAL A 91 -1.12 -4.50 -6.89
CA VAL A 91 -2.37 -4.31 -6.14
C VAL A 91 -3.33 -3.44 -6.93
N ILE A 92 -4.60 -3.82 -6.92
CA ILE A 92 -5.72 -3.02 -7.44
C ILE A 92 -6.54 -2.52 -6.25
N CYS A 93 -6.59 -1.21 -6.09
CA CYS A 93 -7.38 -0.56 -5.04
C CYS A 93 -8.87 -0.63 -5.37
N ASP A 94 -9.68 -1.02 -4.38
CA ASP A 94 -11.14 -0.93 -4.49
C ASP A 94 -11.60 0.54 -4.54
N LYS A 95 -12.76 0.79 -5.13
CA LYS A 95 -13.34 2.14 -5.28
C LYS A 95 -13.51 2.90 -3.96
N ASP A 96 -13.78 2.18 -2.87
CA ASP A 96 -14.01 2.75 -1.55
C ASP A 96 -12.73 2.74 -0.68
N PHE A 97 -11.60 2.28 -1.21
CA PHE A 97 -10.34 2.11 -0.48
C PHE A 97 -9.88 3.39 0.22
N PHE A 98 -9.83 4.51 -0.51
CA PHE A 98 -9.36 5.79 0.06
C PHE A 98 -10.37 6.42 1.02
N TYR A 99 -11.65 6.19 0.82
CA TYR A 99 -12.67 6.57 1.78
C TYR A 99 -12.47 5.83 3.10
N ASN A 100 -12.28 4.51 3.04
CA ASN A 100 -12.06 3.67 4.20
C ASN A 100 -10.75 4.02 4.94
N ILE A 101 -9.65 4.23 4.22
CA ILE A 101 -8.38 4.69 4.83
C ILE A 101 -8.57 6.03 5.55
N SER A 102 -9.22 7.01 4.91
CA SER A 102 -9.47 8.32 5.53
C SER A 102 -10.29 8.19 6.81
N SER A 103 -11.32 7.34 6.81
CA SER A 103 -12.14 7.05 7.99
C SER A 103 -11.33 6.38 9.09
N VAL A 104 -10.49 5.39 8.75
CA VAL A 104 -9.63 4.71 9.73
C VAL A 104 -8.63 5.68 10.36
N ILE A 105 -7.99 6.54 9.57
CA ILE A 105 -7.05 7.56 10.09
C ILE A 105 -7.77 8.54 11.03
N GLU A 106 -8.99 8.94 10.70
CA GLU A 106 -9.78 9.87 11.51
C GLU A 106 -10.19 9.28 12.87
N ASN A 107 -10.55 8.02 12.89
CA ASN A 107 -11.09 7.34 14.07
C ASN A 107 -10.01 6.64 14.91
N SER A 108 -8.79 6.47 14.37
CA SER A 108 -7.69 5.78 15.06
C SER A 108 -6.69 6.78 15.60
N LYS A 109 -6.62 6.91 16.94
CA LYS A 109 -5.76 7.93 17.59
C LYS A 109 -4.30 7.48 17.74
N ASP A 110 -4.06 6.19 17.91
CA ASP A 110 -2.73 5.62 18.22
C ASP A 110 -2.47 4.34 17.43
N PHE A 111 -1.88 4.48 16.26
CA PHE A 111 -1.35 3.35 15.50
C PHE A 111 0.06 3.65 14.97
N SER A 112 0.88 2.61 14.90
CA SER A 112 2.17 2.68 14.21
C SER A 112 2.08 2.09 12.82
N ILE A 113 1.32 1.00 12.65
CA ILE A 113 1.12 0.30 11.39
C ILE A 113 -0.32 -0.21 11.33
N ILE A 114 -0.98 -0.03 10.19
CA ILE A 114 -2.28 -0.62 9.87
C ILE A 114 -2.12 -1.48 8.63
N GLY A 115 -2.52 -2.73 8.69
CA GLY A 115 -2.61 -3.61 7.53
C GLY A 115 -4.03 -3.59 6.95
N CYS A 116 -4.13 -3.48 5.63
CA CYS A 116 -5.40 -3.50 4.92
C CYS A 116 -5.76 -4.94 4.52
N GLN A 117 -7.02 -5.34 4.68
CA GLN A 117 -7.49 -6.61 4.14
C GLN A 117 -7.40 -6.59 2.60
N TYR A 118 -7.23 -7.76 2.01
CA TYR A 118 -7.13 -7.91 0.56
C TYR A 118 -7.96 -9.11 0.07
N LEU A 119 -8.35 -9.06 -1.20
CA LEU A 119 -9.07 -10.13 -1.87
C LEU A 119 -8.08 -10.99 -2.67
N SER A 120 -8.01 -12.27 -2.36
CA SER A 120 -7.24 -13.25 -3.12
C SER A 120 -8.13 -14.43 -3.48
N ASP A 121 -8.16 -14.82 -4.75
CA ASP A 121 -8.97 -15.95 -5.24
C ASP A 121 -10.46 -15.87 -4.80
N LYS A 122 -11.04 -14.66 -4.83
CA LYS A 122 -12.42 -14.35 -4.39
C LYS A 122 -12.67 -14.56 -2.89
N ILE A 123 -11.63 -14.67 -2.08
CA ILE A 123 -11.72 -14.79 -0.62
C ILE A 123 -11.07 -13.56 0.01
N PHE A 124 -11.78 -12.89 0.91
CA PHE A 124 -11.18 -11.84 1.72
C PHE A 124 -10.21 -12.42 2.73
N MET A 125 -9.00 -11.87 2.74
CA MET A 125 -7.92 -12.26 3.63
C MET A 125 -7.57 -11.10 4.57
N PRO A 126 -7.37 -11.38 5.87
CA PRO A 126 -6.87 -10.36 6.78
C PRO A 126 -5.40 -10.06 6.46
N ALA A 127 -5.02 -8.79 6.60
CA ALA A 127 -3.60 -8.41 6.48
C ALA A 127 -2.83 -8.58 7.80
N GLY A 128 -3.50 -8.91 8.89
CA GLY A 128 -2.88 -9.09 10.20
C GLY A 128 -2.97 -10.53 10.69
N PHE A 129 -2.01 -10.93 11.50
CA PHE A 129 -1.89 -12.29 11.99
C PHE A 129 -1.41 -12.35 13.44
N PHE A 130 -1.66 -13.50 14.08
CA PHE A 130 -1.16 -13.86 15.40
C PHE A 130 -0.20 -15.07 15.30
N ASN A 131 0.34 -15.52 16.42
CA ASN A 131 1.02 -16.80 16.50
C ASN A 131 0.05 -17.95 16.13
N ARG A 132 0.59 -19.09 15.73
CA ARG A 132 -0.14 -20.18 15.04
C ARG A 132 -1.52 -20.53 15.66
N LYS A 133 -1.59 -20.78 16.98
CA LYS A 133 -2.85 -21.19 17.63
C LYS A 133 -3.93 -20.10 17.66
N LYS A 134 -3.51 -18.85 17.89
CA LYS A 134 -4.42 -17.71 17.86
C LYS A 134 -4.87 -17.37 16.44
N ASN A 135 -3.99 -17.63 15.46
CA ASN A 135 -4.24 -17.32 14.06
C ASN A 135 -5.35 -18.18 13.47
N GLU A 136 -5.40 -19.47 13.76
CA GLU A 136 -6.46 -20.36 13.28
C GLU A 136 -7.85 -19.86 13.70
N LYS A 137 -8.02 -19.54 15.00
CA LYS A 137 -9.27 -18.98 15.52
C LYS A 137 -9.57 -17.59 14.97
N PHE A 138 -8.56 -16.75 14.77
CA PHE A 138 -8.73 -15.43 14.18
C PHE A 138 -9.23 -15.51 12.72
N ILE A 139 -8.63 -16.35 11.89
CA ILE A 139 -9.03 -16.56 10.50
C ILE A 139 -10.46 -17.13 10.43
N GLU A 140 -10.82 -18.06 11.30
CA GLU A 140 -12.18 -18.60 11.40
C GLU A 140 -13.19 -17.48 11.74
N ASN A 141 -12.91 -16.68 12.77
CA ASN A 141 -13.75 -15.55 13.16
C ASN A 141 -13.85 -14.52 12.05
N PHE A 142 -12.74 -14.22 11.37
CA PHE A 142 -12.72 -13.28 10.24
C PHE A 142 -13.62 -13.76 9.10
N LYS A 143 -13.56 -15.04 8.72
CA LYS A 143 -14.41 -15.63 7.68
C LYS A 143 -15.90 -15.60 8.06
N ASN A 144 -16.21 -15.64 9.34
CA ASN A 144 -17.57 -15.60 9.88
C ASN A 144 -18.06 -14.18 10.20
N ASN A 145 -17.33 -13.13 9.78
CA ASN A 145 -17.61 -11.72 10.10
C ASN A 145 -17.70 -11.41 11.61
N ASN A 146 -16.99 -12.17 12.45
CA ASN A 146 -16.96 -12.02 13.91
C ASN A 146 -15.68 -11.29 14.38
N VAL A 147 -15.12 -10.43 13.57
CA VAL A 147 -13.91 -9.64 13.89
C VAL A 147 -14.27 -8.16 13.83
N GLU A 148 -13.80 -7.39 14.81
CA GLU A 148 -13.94 -5.94 14.81
C GLU A 148 -13.21 -5.32 13.60
N ASP A 149 -13.70 -4.18 13.11
CA ASP A 149 -13.14 -3.46 11.96
C ASP A 149 -11.65 -3.12 12.15
N LEU A 150 -11.24 -2.84 13.40
CA LEU A 150 -9.85 -2.62 13.78
C LEU A 150 -9.46 -3.61 14.88
N THR A 151 -8.68 -4.62 14.52
CA THR A 151 -8.17 -5.62 15.45
C THR A 151 -6.66 -5.49 15.62
N LYS A 152 -6.17 -5.42 16.87
CA LYS A 152 -4.73 -5.46 17.16
C LYS A 152 -4.18 -6.85 16.87
N VAL A 153 -3.13 -6.93 16.06
CA VAL A 153 -2.46 -8.16 15.65
C VAL A 153 -0.97 -8.12 16.00
N GLU A 154 -0.29 -9.26 15.95
CA GLU A 154 1.14 -9.33 16.28
C GLU A 154 2.03 -8.90 15.11
N TRP A 155 1.58 -9.10 13.88
CA TRP A 155 2.28 -8.68 12.65
C TRP A 155 1.31 -8.54 11.47
N VAL A 156 1.71 -7.77 10.47
CA VAL A 156 0.94 -7.52 9.25
C VAL A 156 1.70 -7.96 8.01
N THR A 157 0.98 -8.25 6.93
CA THR A 157 1.59 -8.55 5.63
C THR A 157 2.09 -7.28 4.96
N GLY A 158 3.15 -7.38 4.17
CA GLY A 158 3.77 -6.23 3.49
C GLY A 158 3.17 -5.90 2.12
N CYS A 159 1.94 -6.30 1.81
CA CYS A 159 1.33 -5.97 0.52
C CYS A 159 0.63 -4.61 0.49
N SER A 160 0.09 -4.18 1.65
CA SER A 160 -0.48 -2.84 1.85
C SER A 160 -0.44 -2.50 3.34
N MET A 161 0.34 -1.49 3.70
CA MET A 161 0.57 -1.03 5.08
C MET A 161 0.59 0.50 5.17
#